data_1f9fbe6c3484e9aa15b7c72794cee5b2
#
_entry.id   1f9fbe6c3484e9aa15b7c72794cee5b2
#
_cell.length_a   1.000
_cell.length_b   1.000
_cell.length_c   1.000
_cell.angle_alpha   90.00
_cell.angle_beta   90.00
_cell.angle_gamma   90.00
#
_symmetry.space_group_name_H-M   'P 1'
#
loop_
_entity.id
_entity.type
_entity.pdbx_description
1 polymer ?
#
loop_
_entity_poly.entity_id
_entity_poly.type
_entity_poly.pdbx_seq_one_letter_code
_entity_poly.pdbx_strand_id
1 'polypeptide(L)'
;WEDLEAMVRYALDQGSDGVVLDGYSMGGAVIMAFLQRSDLADQVRAVILDAPMLDFSETVDDNASREEIAPGVPLPSSLTDVAKWIAAKRFDVDWDGLNYLADTDAYADVPFLVFHGTADTTVPIATSREFAALLPEQVQLVEVDGAEHIESWNPDPDAYAGAVRAFLGANV
;
A
#
# COMPACT_ATOMS: atom_id res chain seq x y z
N TRP A 1 -10.50 -7.63 -2.44
CA TRP A 1 -9.64 -8.13 -3.53
C TRP A 1 -10.44 -8.86 -4.62
N GLU A 2 -11.55 -9.51 -4.30
CA GLU A 2 -12.38 -10.26 -5.27
C GLU A 2 -12.95 -9.35 -6.37
N ASP A 3 -13.32 -8.11 -6.05
CA ASP A 3 -13.76 -7.15 -7.07
C ASP A 3 -12.62 -6.78 -8.03
N LEU A 4 -11.39 -6.66 -7.52
CA LEU A 4 -10.21 -6.45 -8.36
C LEU A 4 -9.95 -7.67 -9.26
N GLU A 5 -10.07 -8.89 -8.71
CA GLU A 5 -9.96 -10.11 -9.52
C GLU A 5 -10.98 -10.16 -10.66
N ALA A 6 -12.22 -9.77 -10.38
CA ALA A 6 -13.26 -9.71 -11.42
C ALA A 6 -12.89 -8.71 -12.54
N MET A 7 -12.28 -7.57 -12.19
CA MET A 7 -11.81 -6.58 -13.17
C MET A 7 -10.61 -7.09 -13.97
N VAL A 8 -9.65 -7.75 -13.33
CA VAL A 8 -8.51 -8.38 -14.02
C VAL A 8 -9.00 -9.44 -14.98
N ARG A 9 -9.87 -10.34 -14.54
CA ARG A 9 -10.51 -11.37 -15.38
C ARG A 9 -11.21 -10.76 -16.60
N TYR A 10 -11.96 -9.67 -16.38
CA TYR A 10 -12.61 -8.96 -17.49
C TYR A 10 -11.61 -8.41 -18.50
N ALA A 11 -10.49 -7.81 -18.05
CA ALA A 11 -9.47 -7.29 -18.95
C ALA A 11 -8.84 -8.42 -19.80
N LEU A 12 -8.53 -9.56 -19.17
CA LEU A 12 -8.00 -10.75 -19.87
C LEU A 12 -9.01 -11.31 -20.90
N ASP A 13 -10.29 -11.36 -20.54
CA ASP A 13 -11.36 -11.80 -21.45
C ASP A 13 -11.55 -10.84 -22.66
N GLN A 14 -11.14 -9.57 -22.52
CA GLN A 14 -11.10 -8.61 -23.64
C GLN A 14 -9.81 -8.71 -24.48
N GLY A 15 -8.91 -9.65 -24.15
CA GLY A 15 -7.71 -9.93 -24.94
C GLY A 15 -6.44 -9.25 -24.44
N SER A 16 -6.41 -8.76 -23.20
CA SER A 16 -5.16 -8.29 -22.58
C SER A 16 -4.25 -9.48 -22.26
N ASP A 17 -2.94 -9.32 -22.51
CA ASP A 17 -1.92 -10.33 -22.20
C ASP A 17 -1.41 -10.24 -20.75
N GLY A 18 -1.95 -9.34 -19.95
CA GLY A 18 -1.62 -9.06 -18.57
C GLY A 18 -2.11 -7.67 -18.17
N VAL A 19 -1.90 -7.32 -16.91
CA VAL A 19 -2.36 -6.03 -16.35
C VAL A 19 -1.24 -5.33 -15.59
N VAL A 20 -1.32 -4.01 -15.55
CA VAL A 20 -0.61 -3.16 -14.58
C VAL A 20 -1.65 -2.69 -13.57
N LEU A 21 -1.36 -2.84 -12.28
CA LEU A 21 -2.24 -2.38 -11.22
C LEU A 21 -1.70 -1.07 -10.66
N ASP A 22 -2.60 -0.10 -10.45
CA ASP A 22 -2.29 1.21 -9.88
C ASP A 22 -3.18 1.44 -8.67
N GLY A 23 -2.58 1.64 -7.49
CA GLY A 23 -3.28 1.68 -6.22
C GLY A 23 -2.85 2.82 -5.32
N TYR A 24 -3.84 3.52 -4.75
CA TYR A 24 -3.67 4.65 -3.85
C TYR A 24 -4.17 4.27 -2.45
N SER A 25 -3.38 4.57 -1.41
CA SER A 25 -3.79 4.35 -0.02
C SER A 25 -4.29 2.93 0.23
N MET A 26 -5.55 2.76 0.62
CA MET A 26 -6.22 1.45 0.78
C MET A 26 -6.27 0.63 -0.52
N GLY A 27 -6.25 1.28 -1.71
CA GLY A 27 -6.15 0.59 -2.99
C GLY A 27 -4.86 -0.23 -3.12
N GLY A 28 -3.77 0.25 -2.51
CA GLY A 28 -2.54 -0.53 -2.37
C GLY A 28 -2.76 -1.83 -1.57
N ALA A 29 -3.43 -1.76 -0.41
CA ALA A 29 -3.78 -2.94 0.38
C ALA A 29 -4.64 -3.95 -0.40
N VAL A 30 -5.59 -3.47 -1.22
CA VAL A 30 -6.42 -4.34 -2.08
C VAL A 30 -5.56 -5.07 -3.10
N ILE A 31 -4.58 -4.39 -3.71
CA ILE A 31 -3.63 -5.01 -4.65
C ILE A 31 -2.77 -6.05 -3.94
N MET A 32 -2.23 -5.74 -2.75
CA MET A 32 -1.43 -6.71 -1.99
C MET A 32 -2.25 -7.96 -1.63
N ALA A 33 -3.50 -7.78 -1.19
CA ALA A 33 -4.40 -8.88 -0.91
C ALA A 33 -4.73 -9.71 -2.16
N PHE A 34 -4.87 -9.06 -3.33
CA PHE A 34 -5.06 -9.74 -4.61
C PHE A 34 -3.83 -10.60 -4.95
N LEU A 35 -2.62 -10.05 -4.85
CA LEU A 35 -1.38 -10.78 -5.15
C LEU A 35 -1.19 -12.00 -4.24
N GLN A 36 -1.61 -11.93 -2.98
CA GLN A 36 -1.52 -13.06 -2.04
C GLN A 36 -2.59 -14.13 -2.23
N ARG A 37 -3.74 -13.80 -2.81
CA ARG A 37 -4.94 -14.64 -2.69
C ARG A 37 -5.56 -15.07 -4.03
N SER A 38 -5.29 -14.33 -5.10
CA SER A 38 -5.89 -14.59 -6.41
C SER A 38 -5.07 -15.54 -7.24
N ASP A 39 -5.72 -16.49 -7.90
CA ASP A 39 -5.12 -17.35 -8.92
C ASP A 39 -4.72 -16.57 -10.19
N LEU A 40 -5.07 -15.29 -10.30
CA LEU A 40 -4.70 -14.41 -11.40
C LEU A 40 -3.50 -13.49 -11.07
N ALA A 41 -2.85 -13.66 -9.92
CA ALA A 41 -1.69 -12.86 -9.52
C ALA A 41 -0.57 -12.89 -10.59
N ASP A 42 -0.34 -14.02 -11.23
CA ASP A 42 0.65 -14.22 -12.30
C ASP A 42 0.36 -13.39 -13.57
N GLN A 43 -0.81 -12.80 -13.69
CA GLN A 43 -1.18 -11.93 -14.80
C GLN A 43 -0.78 -10.47 -14.56
N VAL A 44 -0.28 -10.13 -13.36
CA VAL A 44 0.20 -8.79 -13.03
C VAL A 44 1.63 -8.62 -13.53
N ARG A 45 1.82 -7.66 -14.45
CA ARG A 45 3.14 -7.34 -15.03
C ARG A 45 3.94 -6.37 -14.17
N ALA A 46 3.25 -5.42 -13.53
CA ALA A 46 3.86 -4.40 -12.69
C ALA A 46 2.79 -3.77 -11.77
N VAL A 47 3.23 -3.18 -10.68
CA VAL A 47 2.37 -2.47 -9.73
C VAL A 47 2.91 -1.06 -9.48
N ILE A 48 2.02 -0.06 -9.47
CA ILE A 48 2.31 1.32 -9.07
C ILE A 48 1.50 1.61 -7.82
N LEU A 49 2.13 2.18 -6.81
CA LEU A 49 1.47 2.52 -5.54
C LEU A 49 1.78 3.97 -5.16
N ASP A 50 0.79 4.68 -4.62
CA ASP A 50 1.00 5.97 -3.98
C ASP A 50 0.44 5.94 -2.56
N ALA A 51 1.32 6.16 -1.58
CA ALA A 51 1.03 6.11 -0.15
C ALA A 51 0.25 4.84 0.27
N PRO A 52 0.72 3.63 -0.10
CA PRO A 52 -0.04 2.40 0.11
C PRO A 52 -0.17 2.05 1.59
N MET A 53 -1.34 1.59 2.01
CA MET A 53 -1.58 1.08 3.36
C MET A 53 -1.13 -0.39 3.42
N LEU A 54 0.14 -0.62 3.78
CA LEU A 54 0.78 -1.94 3.79
C LEU A 54 0.65 -2.67 5.14
N ASP A 55 0.47 -1.93 6.23
CA ASP A 55 0.15 -2.45 7.57
C ASP A 55 -0.95 -1.59 8.20
N PHE A 56 -2.13 -2.20 8.35
CA PHE A 56 -3.29 -1.52 8.95
C PHE A 56 -3.10 -1.28 10.44
N SER A 57 -2.48 -2.23 11.14
CA SER A 57 -2.26 -2.10 12.58
C SER A 57 -1.31 -0.96 12.88
N GLU A 58 -0.18 -0.89 12.15
CA GLU A 58 0.80 0.20 12.26
C GLU A 58 0.17 1.56 11.91
N THR A 59 -0.63 1.60 10.83
CA THR A 59 -1.33 2.83 10.43
C THR A 59 -2.28 3.34 11.51
N VAL A 60 -3.04 2.45 12.16
CA VAL A 60 -3.93 2.81 13.28
C VAL A 60 -3.14 3.29 14.48
N ASP A 61 -2.05 2.60 14.84
CA ASP A 61 -1.22 2.97 15.99
C ASP A 61 -0.50 4.30 15.78
N ASP A 62 0.03 4.55 14.60
CA ASP A 62 0.68 5.80 14.22
C ASP A 62 -0.31 6.98 14.28
N ASN A 63 -1.49 6.85 13.70
CA ASN A 63 -2.53 7.88 13.78
C ASN A 63 -2.99 8.12 15.23
N ALA A 64 -3.26 7.04 15.97
CA ALA A 64 -3.68 7.14 17.37
C ALA A 64 -2.62 7.82 18.26
N SER A 65 -1.34 7.66 17.95
CA SER A 65 -0.23 8.27 18.70
C SER A 65 -0.22 9.80 18.64
N ARG A 66 -0.87 10.38 17.63
CA ARG A 66 -0.99 11.83 17.43
C ARG A 66 -2.25 12.42 18.08
N GLU A 67 -3.16 11.57 18.55
CA GLU A 67 -4.42 12.00 19.18
C GLU A 67 -4.25 12.33 20.65
N GLU A 68 -5.05 13.28 21.14
CA GLU A 68 -5.08 13.69 22.54
C GLU A 68 -6.48 13.44 23.12
N ILE A 69 -6.55 12.85 24.32
CA ILE A 69 -7.80 12.69 25.06
C ILE A 69 -8.25 13.98 25.78
N ALA A 70 -7.29 14.91 25.98
CA ALA A 70 -7.49 16.26 26.49
C ALA A 70 -6.29 17.11 26.07
N PRO A 71 -6.37 18.45 26.06
CA PRO A 71 -5.26 19.31 25.68
C PRO A 71 -3.95 18.94 26.42
N GLY A 72 -2.93 18.52 25.69
CA GLY A 72 -1.62 18.10 26.22
C GLY A 72 -1.61 16.71 26.87
N VAL A 73 -2.67 15.90 26.72
CA VAL A 73 -2.73 14.53 27.26
C VAL A 73 -2.85 13.56 26.10
N PRO A 74 -1.77 12.87 25.70
CA PRO A 74 -1.79 11.94 24.56
C PRO A 74 -2.74 10.77 24.82
N LEU A 75 -3.28 10.22 23.74
CA LEU A 75 -4.07 8.99 23.78
C LEU A 75 -3.17 7.83 24.23
N PRO A 76 -3.47 7.12 25.34
CA PRO A 76 -2.69 5.97 25.75
C PRO A 76 -2.80 4.83 24.72
N SER A 77 -1.67 4.22 24.34
CA SER A 77 -1.64 3.06 23.39
C SER A 77 -2.53 1.91 23.85
N SER A 78 -2.69 1.69 25.17
CA SER A 78 -3.59 0.69 25.70
C SER A 78 -5.07 0.87 25.32
N LEU A 79 -5.51 2.10 25.01
CA LEU A 79 -6.87 2.33 24.49
C LEU A 79 -6.97 1.92 23.02
N THR A 80 -5.92 2.15 22.24
CA THR A 80 -5.84 1.67 20.85
C THR A 80 -5.81 0.14 20.80
N ASP A 81 -5.03 -0.50 21.69
CA ASP A 81 -5.00 -1.96 21.82
C ASP A 81 -6.39 -2.54 22.12
N VAL A 82 -7.10 -1.94 23.10
CA VAL A 82 -8.47 -2.33 23.46
C VAL A 82 -9.43 -2.11 22.28
N ALA A 83 -9.32 -0.99 21.57
CA ALA A 83 -10.15 -0.70 20.39
C ALA A 83 -9.91 -1.73 19.28
N LYS A 84 -8.63 -2.06 18.98
CA LYS A 84 -8.28 -3.11 18.02
C LYS A 84 -8.82 -4.48 18.45
N TRP A 85 -8.72 -4.83 19.75
CA TRP A 85 -9.29 -6.06 20.26
C TRP A 85 -10.82 -6.13 20.13
N ILE A 86 -11.52 -5.01 20.40
CA ILE A 86 -12.98 -4.93 20.21
C ILE A 86 -13.32 -5.08 18.72
N ALA A 87 -12.57 -4.43 17.82
CA ALA A 87 -12.78 -4.52 16.38
C ALA A 87 -12.60 -5.97 15.89
N ALA A 88 -11.55 -6.66 16.34
CA ALA A 88 -11.32 -8.06 16.04
C ALA A 88 -12.48 -8.97 16.51
N LYS A 89 -13.01 -8.73 17.73
CA LYS A 89 -14.09 -9.56 18.30
C LYS A 89 -15.47 -9.27 17.74
N ARG A 90 -15.76 -7.99 17.37
CA ARG A 90 -17.09 -7.58 16.97
C ARG A 90 -17.29 -7.57 15.45
N PHE A 91 -16.23 -7.34 14.70
CA PHE A 91 -16.26 -7.15 13.26
C PHE A 91 -15.38 -8.14 12.51
N ASP A 92 -14.81 -9.12 13.23
CA ASP A 92 -13.95 -10.16 12.68
C ASP A 92 -12.73 -9.61 11.91
N VAL A 93 -12.15 -8.50 12.43
CA VAL A 93 -10.96 -7.90 11.84
C VAL A 93 -9.73 -8.75 12.17
N ASP A 94 -9.12 -9.30 11.14
CA ASP A 94 -7.85 -10.03 11.24
C ASP A 94 -6.69 -9.04 11.01
N TRP A 95 -6.18 -8.47 12.10
CA TRP A 95 -5.08 -7.48 12.04
C TRP A 95 -3.79 -8.08 11.49
N ASP A 96 -3.49 -9.33 11.77
CA ASP A 96 -2.30 -10.01 11.28
C ASP A 96 -2.41 -10.26 9.77
N GLY A 97 -3.59 -10.67 9.29
CA GLY A 97 -3.88 -10.84 7.87
C GLY A 97 -3.99 -9.52 7.08
N LEU A 98 -3.95 -8.36 7.77
CA LEU A 98 -3.89 -7.02 7.18
C LEU A 98 -2.49 -6.39 7.28
N ASN A 99 -1.48 -7.15 7.68
CA ASN A 99 -0.07 -6.80 7.56
C ASN A 99 0.53 -7.51 6.35
N TYR A 100 0.63 -6.79 5.23
CA TYR A 100 1.13 -7.31 3.96
C TYR A 100 2.66 -7.37 3.90
N LEU A 101 3.36 -6.88 4.91
CA LEU A 101 4.82 -6.94 5.03
C LEU A 101 5.31 -8.19 5.77
N ALA A 102 4.41 -8.90 6.48
CA ALA A 102 4.75 -10.08 7.27
C ALA A 102 5.15 -11.28 6.41
N ASP A 103 4.63 -11.37 5.17
CA ASP A 103 4.98 -12.39 4.20
C ASP A 103 5.05 -11.75 2.80
N THR A 104 6.24 -11.69 2.24
CA THR A 104 6.52 -11.03 0.95
C THR A 104 6.74 -12.00 -0.21
N ASP A 105 6.60 -13.31 0.00
CA ASP A 105 6.85 -14.33 -1.04
C ASP A 105 5.95 -14.13 -2.27
N ALA A 106 4.70 -13.71 -2.06
CA ALA A 106 3.74 -13.42 -3.14
C ALA A 106 4.13 -12.23 -4.04
N TYR A 107 5.13 -11.44 -3.63
CA TYR A 107 5.55 -10.23 -4.34
C TYR A 107 6.93 -10.36 -5.00
N ALA A 108 7.62 -11.49 -4.80
CA ALA A 108 9.02 -11.68 -5.16
C ALA A 108 9.30 -11.56 -6.67
N ASP A 109 8.30 -11.84 -7.51
CA ASP A 109 8.42 -11.82 -8.96
C ASP A 109 7.72 -10.60 -9.61
N VAL A 110 7.14 -9.70 -8.81
CA VAL A 110 6.39 -8.53 -9.31
C VAL A 110 7.20 -7.26 -9.10
N PRO A 111 7.45 -6.46 -10.14
CA PRO A 111 8.08 -5.15 -9.99
C PRO A 111 7.09 -4.10 -9.44
N PHE A 112 7.56 -3.29 -8.49
CA PHE A 112 6.80 -2.21 -7.86
C PHE A 112 7.47 -0.86 -8.03
N LEU A 113 6.68 0.15 -8.39
CA LEU A 113 7.03 1.56 -8.24
C LEU A 113 6.16 2.14 -7.12
N VAL A 114 6.78 2.56 -6.03
CA VAL A 114 6.09 3.11 -4.87
C VAL A 114 6.43 4.58 -4.72
N PHE A 115 5.43 5.43 -4.74
CA PHE A 115 5.55 6.83 -4.33
C PHE A 115 5.06 6.99 -2.90
N HIS A 116 5.70 7.86 -2.12
CA HIS A 116 5.22 8.19 -0.79
C HIS A 116 5.68 9.60 -0.39
N GLY A 117 4.74 10.42 0.07
CA GLY A 117 5.02 11.77 0.56
C GLY A 117 5.73 11.76 1.91
N THR A 118 6.78 12.59 2.07
CA THR A 118 7.51 12.64 3.36
C THR A 118 6.73 13.36 4.47
N ALA A 119 5.68 14.12 4.11
CA ALA A 119 4.78 14.79 5.05
C ALA A 119 3.44 14.05 5.25
N ASP A 120 3.33 12.80 4.76
CA ASP A 120 2.12 12.00 4.94
C ASP A 120 1.86 11.72 6.43
N THR A 121 0.72 12.23 6.92
CA THR A 121 0.25 12.03 8.29
C THR A 121 -0.90 11.02 8.39
N THR A 122 -1.30 10.42 7.28
CA THR A 122 -2.40 9.44 7.21
C THR A 122 -1.88 8.02 7.18
N VAL A 123 -0.90 7.73 6.31
CA VAL A 123 -0.21 6.44 6.24
C VAL A 123 1.27 6.67 6.51
N PRO A 124 1.88 5.99 7.49
CA PRO A 124 3.28 6.20 7.82
C PRO A 124 4.19 5.74 6.67
N ILE A 125 5.07 6.63 6.19
CA ILE A 125 6.08 6.33 5.16
C ILE A 125 7.02 5.18 5.57
N ALA A 126 7.12 4.91 6.88
CA ALA A 126 7.93 3.84 7.42
C ALA A 126 7.60 2.48 6.79
N THR A 127 6.31 2.19 6.54
CA THR A 127 5.87 0.93 5.93
C THR A 127 6.34 0.80 4.47
N SER A 128 6.36 1.87 3.69
CA SER A 128 6.90 1.86 2.33
C SER A 128 8.42 1.70 2.30
N ARG A 129 9.13 2.29 3.27
CA ARG A 129 10.58 2.09 3.44
C ARG A 129 10.92 0.65 3.83
N GLU A 130 10.13 0.05 4.73
CA GLU A 130 10.25 -1.35 5.11
C GLU A 130 10.01 -2.26 3.90
N PHE A 131 8.96 -2.02 3.12
CA PHE A 131 8.68 -2.78 1.90
C PHE A 131 9.84 -2.75 0.92
N ALA A 132 10.42 -1.57 0.67
CA ALA A 132 11.58 -1.43 -0.20
C ALA A 132 12.85 -2.12 0.38
N ALA A 133 12.98 -2.16 1.71
CA ALA A 133 14.09 -2.87 2.35
C ALA A 133 13.93 -4.39 2.31
N LEU A 134 12.69 -4.90 2.38
CA LEU A 134 12.39 -6.34 2.29
C LEU A 134 12.59 -6.87 0.87
N LEU A 135 12.25 -6.08 -0.15
CA LEU A 135 12.30 -6.47 -1.57
C LEU A 135 13.10 -5.46 -2.42
N PRO A 136 14.40 -5.27 -2.18
CA PRO A 136 15.19 -4.20 -2.80
C PRO A 136 15.37 -4.35 -4.33
N GLU A 137 15.20 -5.54 -4.87
CA GLU A 137 15.30 -5.80 -6.32
C GLU A 137 13.95 -5.56 -7.04
N GLN A 138 12.82 -5.65 -6.32
CA GLN A 138 11.46 -5.53 -6.86
C GLN A 138 10.87 -4.13 -6.63
N VAL A 139 11.22 -3.46 -5.53
CA VAL A 139 10.56 -2.23 -5.10
C VAL A 139 11.45 -1.01 -5.35
N GLN A 140 11.02 -0.17 -6.28
CA GLN A 140 11.57 1.17 -6.47
C GLN A 140 10.74 2.16 -5.65
N LEU A 141 11.28 2.64 -4.52
CA LEU A 141 10.64 3.68 -3.70
C LEU A 141 11.09 5.07 -4.16
N VAL A 142 10.13 5.95 -4.38
CA VAL A 142 10.30 7.37 -4.67
C VAL A 142 9.67 8.17 -3.53
N GLU A 143 10.51 8.69 -2.63
CA GLU A 143 10.06 9.61 -1.58
C GLU A 143 9.88 11.01 -2.15
N VAL A 144 8.68 11.59 -1.97
CA VAL A 144 8.34 12.92 -2.48
C VAL A 144 8.36 13.92 -1.35
N ASP A 145 9.36 14.81 -1.37
CA ASP A 145 9.59 15.75 -0.27
C ASP A 145 8.42 16.74 -0.10
N GLY A 146 7.92 16.82 1.15
CA GLY A 146 6.83 17.71 1.54
C GLY A 146 5.45 17.34 1.01
N ALA A 147 5.29 16.28 0.22
CA ALA A 147 3.98 15.80 -0.20
C ALA A 147 3.23 15.17 0.96
N GLU A 148 1.94 15.44 1.05
CA GLU A 148 1.02 14.80 2.00
C GLU A 148 0.44 13.50 1.41
N HIS A 149 -0.62 12.95 2.05
CA HIS A 149 -1.22 11.68 1.65
C HIS A 149 -1.77 11.69 0.23
N ILE A 150 -1.30 10.73 -0.62
CA ILE A 150 -1.68 10.61 -2.05
C ILE A 150 -1.47 11.89 -2.88
N GLU A 151 -0.53 12.72 -2.48
CA GLU A 151 -0.21 13.97 -3.18
C GLU A 151 1.11 13.92 -3.93
N SER A 152 1.66 12.73 -4.18
CA SER A 152 2.98 12.58 -4.81
C SER A 152 3.07 13.15 -6.22
N TRP A 153 1.95 13.27 -6.92
CA TRP A 153 1.84 13.93 -8.22
C TRP A 153 1.97 15.46 -8.13
N ASN A 154 1.46 16.07 -7.05
CA ASN A 154 1.21 17.53 -7.00
C ASN A 154 2.48 18.39 -7.06
N PRO A 155 3.61 18.05 -6.37
CA PRO A 155 4.79 18.90 -6.36
C PRO A 155 5.51 18.97 -7.71
N ASP A 156 5.58 17.86 -8.44
CA ASP A 156 6.23 17.76 -9.75
C ASP A 156 5.57 16.69 -10.64
N PRO A 157 4.50 17.06 -11.37
CA PRO A 157 3.79 16.12 -12.26
C PRO A 157 4.68 15.51 -13.36
N ASP A 158 5.67 16.28 -13.85
CA ASP A 158 6.55 15.81 -14.92
C ASP A 158 7.54 14.77 -14.40
N ALA A 159 8.09 14.96 -13.20
CA ALA A 159 8.95 13.97 -12.55
C ALA A 159 8.18 12.68 -12.22
N TYR A 160 6.97 12.80 -11.66
CA TYR A 160 6.09 11.63 -11.39
C TYR A 160 5.81 10.85 -12.68
N ALA A 161 5.32 11.53 -13.73
CA ALA A 161 5.01 10.89 -15.00
C ALA A 161 6.28 10.34 -15.68
N GLY A 162 7.42 10.97 -15.48
CA GLY A 162 8.72 10.50 -15.94
C GLY A 162 9.12 9.17 -15.30
N ALA A 163 8.98 9.07 -13.97
CA ALA A 163 9.25 7.84 -13.21
C ALA A 163 8.32 6.70 -13.63
N VAL A 164 7.02 6.98 -13.77
CA VAL A 164 6.03 5.98 -14.24
C VAL A 164 6.39 5.47 -15.64
N ARG A 165 6.69 6.39 -16.60
CA ARG A 165 7.06 5.97 -17.95
C ARG A 165 8.35 5.15 -17.99
N ALA A 166 9.36 5.54 -17.21
CA ALA A 166 10.62 4.79 -17.13
C ALA A 166 10.41 3.39 -16.55
N PHE A 167 9.64 3.31 -15.47
CA PHE A 167 9.32 2.04 -14.81
C PHE A 167 8.53 1.09 -15.72
N LEU A 168 7.47 1.57 -16.37
CA LEU A 168 6.67 0.76 -17.30
C LEU A 168 7.50 0.34 -18.52
N GLY A 169 8.34 1.23 -19.07
CA GLY A 169 9.20 0.91 -20.20
C GLY A 169 10.28 -0.14 -19.90
N ALA A 170 10.59 -0.39 -18.62
CA ALA A 170 11.54 -1.39 -18.19
C ALA A 170 10.89 -2.75 -17.86
N ASN A 171 9.59 -2.78 -17.50
CA ASN A 171 8.93 -3.95 -16.90
C ASN A 171 7.71 -4.44 -17.71
N VAL A 172 7.21 -3.68 -18.66
CA VAL A 172 6.05 -3.97 -19.51
C VAL A 172 6.39 -3.76 -20.98
#